data_2e9135ed757549c0379b0953075dead6
#
_entry.id   2e9135ed757549c0379b0953075dead6
#
_cell.length_a   1.000
_cell.length_b   1.000
_cell.length_c   1.000
_cell.angle_alpha   90.00
_cell.angle_beta   90.00
_cell.angle_gamma   90.00
#
_symmetry.space_group_name_H-M   'P 1'
#
loop_
_entity.id
_entity.type
_entity.pdbx_description
1 polymer ?
#
loop_
_entity_poly.entity_id
_entity_poly.type
_entity_poly.pdbx_seq_one_letter_code
_entity_poly.pdbx_strand_id
1 'polypeptide(L)'
;MTQPPFFITTPIYYSNDIPHIGHAYSTFIADIIARDRRACGYDVRFSTWVDENSQKVVEKALEREMDLLEYVDSMAAKHRGVWDALDISYTDFVRTYHPSQTATVQYMLQKSFDNDDIYLGEYEGAYCVGCEAFKKPSDLTPDGMCPIHKKPVQFLKEKNYFFRLKKYEQALIEFYQNTPDFIMPENRRNEIVEFIKGGLEDFSVAREWATFGIALPF
;
A
#
# COMPACT_ATOMS: atom_id res chain seq x y z
N MET A 1 -35.91 3.89 8.61
CA MET A 1 -35.05 4.02 7.41
C MET A 1 -33.73 3.32 7.74
N THR A 2 -33.32 2.37 6.96
CA THR A 2 -32.00 1.73 7.13
C THR A 2 -30.93 2.75 6.77
N GLN A 3 -29.94 2.93 7.63
CA GLN A 3 -28.77 3.77 7.35
C GLN A 3 -27.96 3.15 6.20
N PRO A 4 -27.26 3.96 5.39
CA PRO A 4 -26.42 3.44 4.31
C PRO A 4 -25.25 2.60 4.87
N PRO A 5 -24.65 1.72 4.07
CA PRO A 5 -23.45 1.00 4.47
C PRO A 5 -22.30 1.98 4.75
N PHE A 6 -21.49 1.65 5.74
CA PHE A 6 -20.30 2.42 6.12
C PHE A 6 -19.05 1.53 6.07
N PHE A 7 -18.05 1.95 5.33
CA PHE A 7 -16.78 1.24 5.20
C PHE A 7 -15.65 2.06 5.80
N ILE A 8 -14.85 1.44 6.66
CA ILE A 8 -13.66 2.04 7.23
C ILE A 8 -12.50 1.04 7.20
N THR A 9 -11.29 1.53 6.99
CA THR A 9 -10.07 0.72 6.94
C THR A 9 -8.95 1.40 7.72
N THR A 10 -8.03 0.59 8.24
CA THR A 10 -6.74 1.06 8.74
C THR A 10 -5.75 1.26 7.58
N PRO A 11 -4.57 1.88 7.83
CA PRO A 11 -3.41 1.67 6.98
C PRO A 11 -3.07 0.19 6.83
N ILE A 12 -2.34 -0.16 5.77
CA ILE A 12 -1.80 -1.51 5.56
C ILE A 12 -0.49 -1.59 6.33
N TYR A 13 -0.44 -2.44 7.37
CA TYR A 13 0.72 -2.52 8.26
C TYR A 13 1.74 -3.52 7.73
N TYR A 14 3.02 -3.13 7.64
CA TYR A 14 4.09 -4.07 7.31
C TYR A 14 4.20 -5.18 8.36
N SER A 15 4.25 -6.42 7.88
CA SER A 15 4.41 -7.61 8.72
C SER A 15 5.89 -7.96 9.02
N ASN A 16 6.78 -6.97 8.93
CA ASN A 16 8.20 -7.14 9.20
C ASN A 16 8.55 -7.20 10.70
N ASP A 17 7.64 -6.83 11.58
CA ASP A 17 7.76 -6.97 13.02
C ASP A 17 6.38 -6.94 13.70
N ILE A 18 6.34 -7.12 15.04
CA ILE A 18 5.11 -7.04 15.83
C ILE A 18 4.55 -5.62 15.85
N PRO A 19 3.22 -5.43 16.04
CA PRO A 19 2.63 -4.11 16.15
C PRO A 19 3.20 -3.31 17.32
N HIS A 20 3.38 -2.02 17.11
CA HIS A 20 3.76 -1.06 18.16
C HIS A 20 2.65 -0.04 18.41
N ILE A 21 2.84 0.85 19.38
CA ILE A 21 1.84 1.85 19.80
C ILE A 21 1.35 2.75 18.65
N GLY A 22 2.19 3.02 17.65
CA GLY A 22 1.79 3.80 16.47
C GLY A 22 0.75 3.08 15.61
N HIS A 23 0.88 1.76 15.43
CA HIS A 23 -0.13 0.94 14.76
C HIS A 23 -1.44 0.91 15.58
N ALA A 24 -1.33 0.71 16.90
CA ALA A 24 -2.50 0.71 17.78
C ALA A 24 -3.24 2.04 17.74
N TYR A 25 -2.54 3.18 17.69
CA TYR A 25 -3.15 4.50 17.66
C TYR A 25 -4.10 4.68 16.45
N SER A 26 -3.64 4.38 15.23
CA SER A 26 -4.48 4.49 14.03
C SER A 26 -5.61 3.45 14.02
N THR A 27 -5.37 2.24 14.56
CA THR A 27 -6.39 1.20 14.68
C THR A 27 -7.48 1.59 15.68
N PHE A 28 -7.13 2.18 16.82
CA PHE A 28 -8.11 2.69 17.80
C PHE A 28 -8.99 3.80 17.22
N ILE A 29 -8.42 4.74 16.43
CA ILE A 29 -9.22 5.78 15.78
C ILE A 29 -10.26 5.15 14.86
N ALA A 30 -9.86 4.19 14.04
CA ALA A 30 -10.77 3.48 13.15
C ALA A 30 -11.85 2.70 13.93
N ASP A 31 -11.47 2.03 15.04
CA ASP A 31 -12.38 1.27 15.88
C ASP A 31 -13.42 2.16 16.58
N ILE A 32 -13.00 3.31 17.10
CA ILE A 32 -13.91 4.30 17.71
C ILE A 32 -14.97 4.75 16.70
N ILE A 33 -14.53 5.09 15.48
CA ILE A 33 -15.45 5.49 14.41
C ILE A 33 -16.38 4.34 14.03
N ALA A 34 -15.86 3.11 13.88
CA ALA A 34 -16.66 1.94 13.56
C ALA A 34 -17.73 1.66 14.61
N ARG A 35 -17.37 1.75 15.90
CA ARG A 35 -18.31 1.55 17.03
C ARG A 35 -19.37 2.66 17.08
N ASP A 36 -18.97 3.92 16.90
CA ASP A 36 -19.91 5.05 16.82
C ASP A 36 -20.94 4.85 15.69
N ARG A 37 -20.47 4.50 14.49
CA ARG A 37 -21.36 4.27 13.34
C ARG A 37 -22.32 3.10 13.57
N ARG A 38 -21.85 2.00 14.16
CA ARG A 38 -22.74 0.88 14.54
C ARG A 38 -23.79 1.32 15.57
N ALA A 39 -23.39 2.10 16.58
CA ALA A 39 -24.35 2.66 17.56
C ALA A 39 -25.40 3.57 16.92
N CYS A 40 -25.03 4.27 15.83
CA CYS A 40 -25.96 5.07 15.02
C CYS A 40 -26.77 4.25 14.02
N GLY A 41 -26.68 2.91 14.00
CA GLY A 41 -27.48 2.01 13.18
C GLY A 41 -26.97 1.79 11.76
N TYR A 42 -25.72 2.15 11.45
CA TYR A 42 -25.08 1.84 10.15
C TYR A 42 -24.67 0.37 10.06
N ASP A 43 -24.75 -0.20 8.83
CA ASP A 43 -24.09 -1.46 8.50
C ASP A 43 -22.61 -1.20 8.26
N VAL A 44 -21.76 -1.55 9.25
CA VAL A 44 -20.34 -1.18 9.25
C VAL A 44 -19.45 -2.35 8.89
N ARG A 45 -18.68 -2.18 7.81
CA ARG A 45 -17.51 -3.02 7.48
C ARG A 45 -16.25 -2.30 7.93
N PHE A 46 -15.51 -2.94 8.83
CA PHE A 46 -14.23 -2.43 9.32
C PHE A 46 -13.11 -3.42 8.96
N SER A 47 -12.24 -3.01 8.05
CA SER A 47 -11.15 -3.83 7.54
C SER A 47 -9.81 -3.37 8.08
N THR A 48 -9.00 -4.29 8.62
CA THR A 48 -7.60 -4.06 8.98
C THR A 48 -6.70 -5.01 8.21
N TRP A 49 -5.44 -4.61 7.95
CA TRP A 49 -4.61 -5.20 6.93
C TRP A 49 -3.19 -5.44 7.40
N VAL A 50 -2.55 -6.49 6.87
CA VAL A 50 -1.10 -6.69 6.95
C VAL A 50 -0.51 -6.80 5.55
N ASP A 51 0.58 -6.06 5.32
CA ASP A 51 1.38 -6.11 4.10
C ASP A 51 2.47 -7.16 4.26
N GLU A 52 2.36 -8.22 3.46
CA GLU A 52 3.25 -9.37 3.50
C GLU A 52 4.19 -9.42 2.30
N ASN A 53 4.00 -8.52 1.30
CA ASN A 53 4.72 -8.55 0.03
C ASN A 53 5.84 -7.49 -0.03
N SER A 54 6.69 -7.41 0.98
CA SER A 54 7.81 -6.46 0.97
C SER A 54 9.17 -7.13 1.10
N GLN A 55 10.20 -6.50 0.51
CA GLN A 55 11.59 -6.96 0.66
C GLN A 55 12.01 -7.04 2.13
N LYS A 56 11.52 -6.11 2.96
CA LYS A 56 11.81 -6.10 4.40
C LYS A 56 11.32 -7.35 5.12
N VAL A 57 10.19 -7.91 4.68
CA VAL A 57 9.65 -9.16 5.22
C VAL A 57 10.58 -10.32 4.87
N VAL A 58 11.06 -10.39 3.62
CA VAL A 58 12.03 -11.40 3.19
C VAL A 58 13.33 -11.30 3.99
N GLU A 59 13.89 -10.08 4.13
CA GLU A 59 15.09 -9.85 4.93
C GLU A 59 14.92 -10.29 6.38
N LYS A 60 13.76 -10.01 6.99
CA LYS A 60 13.48 -10.40 8.38
C LYS A 60 13.29 -11.92 8.56
N ALA A 61 12.70 -12.60 7.59
CA ALA A 61 12.61 -14.05 7.61
C ALA A 61 14.01 -14.69 7.57
N LEU A 62 14.88 -14.19 6.67
CA LEU A 62 16.27 -14.63 6.58
C LEU A 62 17.07 -14.34 7.85
N GLU A 63 16.97 -13.13 8.42
CA GLU A 63 17.62 -12.77 9.69
C GLU A 63 17.21 -13.70 10.85
N ARG A 64 16.01 -14.27 10.81
CA ARG A 64 15.47 -15.17 11.84
C ARG A 64 15.63 -16.64 11.50
N GLU A 65 16.29 -16.95 10.38
CA GLU A 65 16.49 -18.32 9.90
C GLU A 65 15.16 -19.10 9.77
N MET A 66 14.07 -18.40 9.36
CA MET A 66 12.74 -18.96 9.20
C MET A 66 12.38 -19.10 7.71
N ASP A 67 11.57 -20.11 7.39
CA ASP A 67 10.86 -20.16 6.12
C ASP A 67 9.99 -18.89 5.97
N LEU A 68 9.94 -18.34 4.75
CA LEU A 68 9.26 -17.09 4.50
C LEU A 68 7.74 -17.16 4.76
N LEU A 69 7.09 -18.25 4.34
CA LEU A 69 5.65 -18.43 4.57
C LEU A 69 5.34 -18.64 6.04
N GLU A 70 6.18 -19.41 6.73
CA GLU A 70 6.08 -19.61 8.19
C GLU A 70 6.25 -18.26 8.92
N TYR A 71 7.19 -17.45 8.47
CA TYR A 71 7.42 -16.11 9.04
C TYR A 71 6.20 -15.20 8.88
N VAL A 72 5.65 -15.05 7.65
CA VAL A 72 4.48 -14.18 7.41
C VAL A 72 3.24 -14.68 8.14
N ASP A 73 3.02 -16.00 8.22
CA ASP A 73 1.94 -16.59 8.99
C ASP A 73 2.06 -16.25 10.49
N SER A 74 3.27 -16.37 11.05
CA SER A 74 3.53 -16.04 12.45
C SER A 74 3.30 -14.56 12.74
N MET A 75 3.70 -13.66 11.81
CA MET A 75 3.50 -12.22 11.98
C MET A 75 2.02 -11.84 11.85
N ALA A 76 1.30 -12.39 10.89
CA ALA A 76 -0.14 -12.18 10.76
C ALA A 76 -0.89 -12.62 12.02
N ALA A 77 -0.53 -13.78 12.58
CA ALA A 77 -1.10 -14.27 13.83
C ALA A 77 -0.82 -13.32 15.01
N LYS A 78 0.41 -12.78 15.11
CA LYS A 78 0.77 -11.80 16.15
C LYS A 78 0.00 -10.49 16.01
N HIS A 79 -0.15 -9.94 14.79
CA HIS A 79 -0.96 -8.75 14.56
C HIS A 79 -2.40 -8.98 14.99
N ARG A 80 -3.01 -10.08 14.54
CA ARG A 80 -4.37 -10.45 14.93
C ARG A 80 -4.49 -10.60 16.44
N GLY A 81 -3.58 -11.31 17.08
CA GLY A 81 -3.60 -11.51 18.53
C GLY A 81 -3.52 -10.21 19.32
N VAL A 82 -2.78 -9.21 18.85
CA VAL A 82 -2.75 -7.88 19.49
C VAL A 82 -4.08 -7.16 19.32
N TRP A 83 -4.69 -7.18 18.12
CA TRP A 83 -6.00 -6.55 17.89
C TRP A 83 -7.11 -7.23 18.69
N ASP A 84 -7.09 -8.54 18.80
CA ASP A 84 -8.05 -9.30 19.61
C ASP A 84 -7.89 -8.99 21.11
N ALA A 85 -6.64 -8.91 21.60
CA ALA A 85 -6.35 -8.54 22.98
C ALA A 85 -6.76 -7.09 23.34
N LEU A 86 -6.79 -6.20 22.35
CA LEU A 86 -7.24 -4.81 22.48
C LEU A 86 -8.73 -4.64 22.19
N ASP A 87 -9.48 -5.73 22.02
CA ASP A 87 -10.92 -5.74 21.70
C ASP A 87 -11.27 -4.86 20.47
N ILE A 88 -10.42 -4.85 19.45
CA ILE A 88 -10.67 -4.14 18.20
C ILE A 88 -11.80 -4.82 17.44
N SER A 89 -12.83 -4.07 17.07
CA SER A 89 -14.08 -4.58 16.48
C SER A 89 -14.05 -4.71 14.96
N TYR A 90 -12.90 -5.08 14.38
CA TYR A 90 -12.79 -5.30 12.94
C TYR A 90 -13.71 -6.44 12.47
N THR A 91 -14.24 -6.31 11.24
CA THR A 91 -15.01 -7.37 10.57
C THR A 91 -14.14 -8.23 9.69
N ASP A 92 -13.07 -7.63 9.14
CA ASP A 92 -12.21 -8.28 8.17
C ASP A 92 -10.74 -8.04 8.55
N PHE A 93 -9.98 -9.11 8.72
CA PHE A 93 -8.52 -9.09 8.82
C PHE A 93 -7.93 -9.58 7.50
N VAL A 94 -7.39 -8.68 6.71
CA VAL A 94 -6.92 -8.97 5.35
C VAL A 94 -5.42 -9.17 5.33
N ARG A 95 -5.00 -10.20 4.64
CA ARG A 95 -3.61 -10.55 4.36
C ARG A 95 -3.35 -10.37 2.87
N THR A 96 -2.32 -9.62 2.52
CA THR A 96 -2.01 -9.32 1.11
C THR A 96 -1.58 -10.56 0.32
N TYR A 97 -1.11 -11.61 1.00
CA TYR A 97 -0.74 -12.90 0.39
C TYR A 97 -1.86 -13.94 0.40
N HIS A 98 -3.04 -13.64 0.93
CA HIS A 98 -4.15 -14.59 0.95
C HIS A 98 -4.67 -14.90 -0.47
N PRO A 99 -5.06 -16.15 -0.80
CA PRO A 99 -5.51 -16.53 -2.15
C PRO A 99 -6.63 -15.66 -2.73
N SER A 100 -7.60 -15.23 -1.91
CA SER A 100 -8.66 -14.32 -2.37
C SER A 100 -8.13 -12.95 -2.77
N GLN A 101 -7.13 -12.44 -2.06
CA GLN A 101 -6.47 -11.17 -2.39
C GLN A 101 -5.65 -11.34 -3.68
N THR A 102 -4.91 -12.44 -3.80
CA THR A 102 -4.15 -12.77 -5.00
C THR A 102 -5.04 -12.76 -6.24
N ALA A 103 -6.19 -13.44 -6.19
CA ALA A 103 -7.14 -13.49 -7.30
C ALA A 103 -7.68 -12.09 -7.66
N THR A 104 -7.97 -11.26 -6.66
CA THR A 104 -8.45 -9.89 -6.87
C THR A 104 -7.39 -9.02 -7.53
N VAL A 105 -6.15 -9.08 -7.05
CA VAL A 105 -5.01 -8.34 -7.61
C VAL A 105 -4.78 -8.77 -9.06
N GLN A 106 -4.73 -10.07 -9.34
CA GLN A 106 -4.55 -10.58 -10.70
C GLN A 106 -5.68 -10.14 -11.64
N TYR A 107 -6.93 -10.17 -11.17
CA TYR A 107 -8.07 -9.68 -11.95
C TYR A 107 -7.93 -8.19 -12.29
N MET A 108 -7.56 -7.35 -11.30
CA MET A 108 -7.40 -5.91 -11.52
C MET A 108 -6.22 -5.61 -12.45
N LEU A 109 -5.10 -6.28 -12.28
CA LEU A 109 -3.92 -6.12 -13.14
C LEU A 109 -4.24 -6.55 -14.59
N GLN A 110 -4.94 -7.68 -14.78
CA GLN A 110 -5.35 -8.12 -16.12
C GLN A 110 -6.26 -7.09 -16.78
N LYS A 111 -7.25 -6.54 -16.05
CA LYS A 111 -8.11 -5.48 -16.57
C LYS A 111 -7.34 -4.23 -16.97
N SER A 112 -6.38 -3.81 -16.16
CA SER A 112 -5.53 -2.66 -16.47
C SER A 112 -4.63 -2.94 -17.68
N PHE A 113 -4.13 -4.16 -17.83
CA PHE A 113 -3.33 -4.58 -19.00
C PHE A 113 -4.19 -4.59 -20.26
N ASP A 114 -5.38 -5.18 -20.22
CA ASP A 114 -6.33 -5.24 -21.34
C ASP A 114 -6.78 -3.83 -21.82
N ASN A 115 -6.77 -2.84 -20.91
CA ASN A 115 -7.08 -1.44 -21.20
C ASN A 115 -5.87 -0.62 -21.69
N ASP A 116 -4.73 -1.25 -21.96
CA ASP A 116 -3.48 -0.57 -22.29
C ASP A 116 -3.04 0.45 -21.20
N ASP A 117 -3.31 0.15 -19.93
CA ASP A 117 -2.86 0.94 -18.79
C ASP A 117 -1.55 0.39 -18.20
N ILE A 118 -1.17 -0.82 -18.58
CA ILE A 118 0.10 -1.45 -18.19
C ILE A 118 0.91 -1.79 -19.45
N TYR A 119 2.20 -1.47 -19.43
CA TYR A 119 3.12 -1.73 -20.52
C TYR A 119 4.47 -2.24 -20.02
N LEU A 120 5.18 -3.01 -20.86
CA LEU A 120 6.55 -3.41 -20.60
C LEU A 120 7.48 -2.26 -20.98
N GLY A 121 8.31 -1.81 -20.06
CA GLY A 121 9.31 -0.78 -20.25
C GLY A 121 10.67 -1.17 -19.67
N GLU A 122 11.69 -0.41 -20.03
CA GLU A 122 13.00 -0.47 -19.38
C GLU A 122 13.15 0.73 -18.47
N TYR A 123 13.63 0.51 -17.27
CA TYR A 123 13.99 1.57 -16.36
C TYR A 123 15.44 1.43 -15.92
N GLU A 124 16.13 2.56 -15.92
CA GLU A 124 17.48 2.66 -15.40
C GLU A 124 17.55 3.84 -14.45
N GLY A 125 17.92 3.60 -13.18
CA GLY A 125 17.96 4.69 -12.20
C GLY A 125 18.31 4.26 -10.79
N ALA A 126 18.37 5.28 -9.95
CA ALA A 126 18.66 5.14 -8.52
C ALA A 126 17.45 4.59 -7.76
N TYR A 127 17.55 3.40 -7.21
CA TYR A 127 16.49 2.74 -6.45
C TYR A 127 16.76 2.79 -4.94
N CYS A 128 15.79 3.25 -4.18
CA CYS A 128 15.86 3.22 -2.72
C CYS A 128 15.06 2.04 -2.18
N VAL A 129 15.74 1.05 -1.62
CA VAL A 129 15.12 -0.15 -1.02
C VAL A 129 14.15 0.23 0.11
N GLY A 130 14.48 1.23 0.91
CA GLY A 130 13.61 1.66 2.00
C GLY A 130 12.32 2.36 1.56
N CYS A 131 12.35 3.10 0.44
CA CYS A 131 11.16 3.70 -0.17
C CYS A 131 10.43 2.72 -1.11
N GLU A 132 11.09 1.62 -1.48
CA GLU A 132 10.65 0.68 -2.53
C GLU A 132 10.32 1.40 -3.86
N ALA A 133 11.11 2.44 -4.17
CA ALA A 133 10.88 3.33 -5.30
C ALA A 133 12.18 3.85 -5.94
N PHE A 134 12.10 4.09 -7.23
CA PHE A 134 13.13 4.82 -7.94
C PHE A 134 13.13 6.29 -7.54
N LYS A 135 14.30 6.91 -7.58
CA LYS A 135 14.54 8.31 -7.21
C LYS A 135 15.16 9.05 -8.38
N LYS A 136 14.69 10.27 -8.62
CA LYS A 136 15.37 11.17 -9.54
C LYS A 136 16.68 11.67 -8.92
N PRO A 137 17.68 12.05 -9.71
CA PRO A 137 18.89 12.68 -9.17
C PRO A 137 18.61 13.89 -8.29
N SER A 138 17.56 14.67 -8.61
CA SER A 138 17.09 15.82 -7.82
C SER A 138 16.53 15.45 -6.44
N ASP A 139 16.10 14.21 -6.27
CA ASP A 139 15.47 13.71 -5.02
C ASP A 139 16.50 13.08 -4.08
N LEU A 140 17.76 13.04 -4.48
CA LEU A 140 18.86 12.50 -3.68
C LEU A 140 19.60 13.62 -2.96
N THR A 141 20.25 13.27 -1.86
CA THR A 141 21.22 14.17 -1.21
C THR A 141 22.44 14.38 -2.12
N PRO A 142 23.27 15.44 -1.89
CA PRO A 142 24.49 15.66 -2.64
C PRO A 142 25.43 14.44 -2.66
N ASP A 143 25.39 13.60 -1.61
CA ASP A 143 26.17 12.38 -1.47
C ASP A 143 25.51 11.16 -2.13
N GLY A 144 24.42 11.34 -2.90
CA GLY A 144 23.72 10.26 -3.60
C GLY A 144 22.89 9.33 -2.70
N MET A 145 22.52 9.78 -1.50
CA MET A 145 21.70 9.01 -0.57
C MET A 145 20.22 9.38 -0.63
N CYS A 146 19.35 8.46 -0.24
CA CYS A 146 17.93 8.76 -0.02
C CYS A 146 17.77 9.69 1.20
N PRO A 147 17.15 10.87 1.08
CA PRO A 147 17.01 11.81 2.18
C PRO A 147 16.10 11.29 3.31
N ILE A 148 15.16 10.38 2.99
CA ILE A 148 14.23 9.79 3.97
C ILE A 148 14.94 8.71 4.79
N HIS A 149 15.61 7.77 4.13
CA HIS A 149 16.22 6.61 4.78
C HIS A 149 17.68 6.81 5.14
N LYS A 150 18.33 7.89 4.64
CA LYS A 150 19.76 8.21 4.87
C LYS A 150 20.69 7.03 4.54
N LYS A 151 20.31 6.27 3.50
CA LYS A 151 21.06 5.12 3.00
C LYS A 151 21.39 5.32 1.52
N PRO A 152 22.51 4.76 1.05
CA PRO A 152 22.85 4.75 -0.37
C PRO A 152 21.72 4.13 -1.20
N VAL A 153 21.49 4.67 -2.39
CA VAL A 153 20.60 4.07 -3.38
C VAL A 153 21.37 3.08 -4.24
N GLN A 154 20.67 2.10 -4.78
CA GLN A 154 21.20 1.13 -5.73
C GLN A 154 20.90 1.61 -7.15
N PHE A 155 21.87 1.53 -8.05
CA PHE A 155 21.64 1.83 -9.46
C PHE A 155 21.17 0.54 -10.15
N LEU A 156 19.91 0.51 -10.56
CA LEU A 156 19.30 -0.66 -11.18
C LEU A 156 18.93 -0.35 -12.63
N LYS A 157 19.10 -1.34 -13.47
CA LYS A 157 18.56 -1.38 -14.83
C LYS A 157 17.77 -2.67 -14.96
N GLU A 158 16.46 -2.55 -15.14
CA GLU A 158 15.59 -3.70 -15.29
C GLU A 158 14.49 -3.47 -16.33
N LYS A 159 14.05 -4.56 -16.97
CA LYS A 159 12.79 -4.57 -17.71
C LYS A 159 11.67 -4.83 -16.72
N ASN A 160 10.64 -3.98 -16.75
CA ASN A 160 9.55 -4.11 -15.82
C ASN A 160 8.23 -3.66 -16.43
N TYR A 161 7.13 -4.02 -15.78
CA TYR A 161 5.82 -3.52 -16.15
C TYR A 161 5.53 -2.22 -15.42
N PHE A 162 4.99 -1.23 -16.14
CA PHE A 162 4.66 0.10 -15.66
C PHE A 162 3.18 0.39 -15.85
N PHE A 163 2.57 1.03 -14.86
CA PHE A 163 1.21 1.57 -14.97
C PHE A 163 1.29 3.01 -15.49
N ARG A 164 0.46 3.33 -16.49
CA ARG A 164 0.38 4.66 -17.15
C ARG A 164 -0.36 5.67 -16.27
N LEU A 165 0.17 5.99 -15.10
CA LEU A 165 -0.49 6.94 -14.18
C LEU A 165 -0.63 8.32 -14.80
N LYS A 166 0.35 8.76 -15.58
CA LYS A 166 0.33 10.05 -16.29
C LYS A 166 -0.91 10.22 -17.19
N LYS A 167 -1.40 9.14 -17.79
CA LYS A 167 -2.64 9.12 -18.61
C LYS A 167 -3.86 9.67 -17.85
N TYR A 168 -3.87 9.54 -16.53
CA TYR A 168 -5.01 9.88 -15.66
C TYR A 168 -4.91 11.27 -15.02
N GLU A 169 -3.81 12.00 -15.23
CA GLU A 169 -3.54 13.29 -14.57
C GLU A 169 -4.70 14.28 -14.69
N GLN A 170 -5.14 14.56 -15.91
CA GLN A 170 -6.23 15.51 -16.14
C GLN A 170 -7.56 15.03 -15.55
N ALA A 171 -7.89 13.76 -15.72
CA ALA A 171 -9.10 13.16 -15.18
C ALA A 171 -9.15 13.19 -13.65
N LEU A 172 -8.02 12.99 -12.99
CA LEU A 172 -7.90 13.10 -11.53
C LEU A 172 -8.08 14.54 -11.04
N ILE A 173 -7.49 15.52 -11.73
CA ILE A 173 -7.69 16.96 -11.41
C ILE A 173 -9.17 17.32 -11.49
N GLU A 174 -9.82 16.98 -12.61
CA GLU A 174 -11.25 17.25 -12.81
C GLU A 174 -12.13 16.54 -11.77
N PHE A 175 -11.81 15.27 -11.45
CA PHE A 175 -12.53 14.50 -10.44
C PHE A 175 -12.48 15.18 -9.06
N TYR A 176 -11.28 15.58 -8.59
CA TYR A 176 -11.13 16.20 -7.27
C TYR A 176 -11.71 17.63 -7.20
N GLN A 177 -11.78 18.33 -8.33
CA GLN A 177 -12.48 19.63 -8.41
C GLN A 177 -14.00 19.46 -8.29
N ASN A 178 -14.55 18.40 -8.91
CA ASN A 178 -15.99 18.14 -8.92
C ASN A 178 -16.47 17.38 -7.67
N THR A 179 -15.58 16.76 -6.91
CA THR A 179 -15.88 15.99 -5.70
C THR A 179 -15.02 16.44 -4.51
N PRO A 180 -15.25 17.68 -3.99
CA PRO A 180 -14.36 18.30 -3.01
C PRO A 180 -14.25 17.53 -1.68
N ASP A 181 -15.27 16.74 -1.34
CA ASP A 181 -15.32 15.96 -0.09
C ASP A 181 -14.67 14.56 -0.21
N PHE A 182 -14.17 14.20 -1.40
CA PHE A 182 -13.52 12.90 -1.62
C PHE A 182 -12.21 12.76 -0.83
N ILE A 183 -11.46 13.87 -0.69
CA ILE A 183 -10.26 13.91 0.15
C ILE A 183 -10.47 14.93 1.27
N MET A 184 -10.42 14.46 2.50
CA MET A 184 -10.56 15.28 3.70
C MET A 184 -9.34 15.10 4.64
N PRO A 185 -8.91 16.13 5.35
CA PRO A 185 -9.37 17.52 5.32
C PRO A 185 -8.86 18.27 4.06
N GLU A 186 -9.39 19.47 3.84
CA GLU A 186 -9.13 20.31 2.65
C GLU A 186 -7.64 20.54 2.35
N ASN A 187 -6.81 20.74 3.37
CA ASN A 187 -5.36 20.92 3.19
C ASN A 187 -4.72 19.69 2.54
N ARG A 188 -5.19 18.47 2.84
CA ARG A 188 -4.71 17.24 2.20
C ARG A 188 -5.16 17.12 0.76
N ARG A 189 -6.39 17.52 0.47
CA ARG A 189 -6.86 17.62 -0.92
C ARG A 189 -6.01 18.56 -1.74
N ASN A 190 -5.73 19.77 -1.22
CA ASN A 190 -4.92 20.77 -1.90
C ASN A 190 -3.49 20.26 -2.16
N GLU A 191 -2.88 19.58 -1.17
CA GLU A 191 -1.57 18.95 -1.31
C GLU A 191 -1.56 17.94 -2.47
N ILE A 192 -2.56 17.03 -2.54
CA ILE A 192 -2.67 16.03 -3.59
C ILE A 192 -2.92 16.68 -4.97
N VAL A 193 -3.79 17.67 -5.05
CA VAL A 193 -4.06 18.37 -6.32
C VAL A 193 -2.82 19.09 -6.84
N GLU A 194 -2.07 19.77 -5.97
CA GLU A 194 -0.82 20.42 -6.37
C GLU A 194 0.27 19.40 -6.75
N PHE A 195 0.33 18.26 -6.07
CA PHE A 195 1.22 17.15 -6.47
C PHE A 195 0.90 16.66 -7.89
N ILE A 196 -0.39 16.45 -8.22
CA ILE A 196 -0.81 16.01 -9.56
C ILE A 196 -0.49 17.07 -10.61
N LYS A 197 -0.76 18.35 -10.33
CA LYS A 197 -0.42 19.47 -11.24
C LYS A 197 1.08 19.61 -11.49
N GLY A 198 1.90 19.14 -10.57
CA GLY A 198 3.36 19.07 -10.74
C GLY A 198 3.82 18.06 -11.78
N GLY A 199 2.90 17.24 -12.30
CA GLY A 199 3.12 16.19 -13.30
C GLY A 199 3.23 14.81 -12.66
N LEU A 200 2.35 13.89 -13.08
CA LEU A 200 2.40 12.48 -12.69
C LEU A 200 3.39 11.72 -13.57
N GLU A 201 4.00 10.70 -12.99
CA GLU A 201 4.87 9.77 -13.70
C GLU A 201 4.31 8.35 -13.61
N ASP A 202 4.55 7.56 -14.66
CA ASP A 202 4.24 6.15 -14.67
C ASP A 202 5.08 5.44 -13.59
N PHE A 203 4.50 4.46 -12.93
CA PHE A 203 5.19 3.72 -11.87
C PHE A 203 5.24 2.22 -12.13
N SER A 204 6.28 1.59 -11.64
CA SER A 204 6.49 0.16 -11.77
C SER A 204 5.49 -0.64 -10.92
N VAL A 205 4.82 -1.62 -11.51
CA VAL A 205 3.86 -2.51 -10.86
C VAL A 205 4.42 -3.89 -10.52
N ALA A 206 5.64 -4.18 -10.97
CA ALA A 206 6.30 -5.46 -10.74
C ALA A 206 7.76 -5.26 -10.32
N ARG A 207 8.42 -6.36 -9.97
CA ARG A 207 9.86 -6.43 -9.72
C ARG A 207 10.38 -7.75 -10.25
N GLU A 208 11.38 -7.71 -11.15
CA GLU A 208 11.97 -8.89 -11.77
C GLU A 208 12.68 -9.78 -10.72
N TRP A 209 13.32 -9.15 -9.75
CA TRP A 209 14.10 -9.84 -8.71
C TRP A 209 13.26 -10.33 -7.52
N ALA A 210 11.97 -10.02 -7.46
CA ALA A 210 11.13 -10.42 -6.34
C ALA A 210 10.90 -11.94 -6.35
N THR A 211 11.39 -12.62 -5.32
CA THR A 211 11.19 -14.05 -5.12
C THR A 211 9.88 -14.36 -4.39
N PHE A 212 9.23 -13.34 -3.84
CA PHE A 212 7.99 -13.45 -3.10
C PHE A 212 7.03 -12.32 -3.53
N GLY A 213 5.80 -12.67 -3.82
CA GLY A 213 4.79 -11.74 -4.29
C GLY A 213 3.70 -12.44 -5.12
N ILE A 214 2.84 -11.64 -5.72
CA ILE A 214 1.76 -12.12 -6.59
C ILE A 214 2.26 -12.15 -8.03
N ALA A 215 2.23 -13.33 -8.66
CA ALA A 215 2.61 -13.45 -10.06
C ALA A 215 1.65 -12.65 -10.97
N LEU A 216 2.22 -11.95 -11.95
CA LEU A 216 1.42 -11.25 -12.96
C LEU A 216 0.62 -12.26 -13.79
N PRO A 217 -0.61 -11.93 -14.20
CA PRO A 217 -1.47 -12.82 -14.99
C PRO A 217 -1.18 -12.82 -16.50
N PHE A 218 -0.26 -11.97 -17.00
CA PHE A 218 0.11 -11.76 -18.39
C PHE A 218 1.64 -11.82 -18.62
#